data_689b9f016f4ced3b02e6ce47ceff4118
#
_entry.id   689b9f016f4ced3b02e6ce47ceff4118
#
_cell.length_a   1.000
_cell.length_b   1.000
_cell.length_c   1.000
_cell.angle_alpha   90.00
_cell.angle_beta   90.00
_cell.angle_gamma   90.00
#
_symmetry.space_group_name_H-M   'P 1'
#
loop_
_entity.id
_entity.type
_entity.pdbx_description
1 polymer ?
#
loop_
_entity_poly.entity_id
_entity_poly.type
_entity_poly.pdbx_seq_one_letter_code
_entity_poly.pdbx_strand_id
1 'polypeptide(L)'
;MRPERLIDCHTHLNNYHESTRRPTTDHVQDLFAKMDEVGVDHAVVISSYKVDMDRPSVEHLIELLAADPRTTLVEGLRWRGEARTDLFGLEERIRDGLVKGIKLYPGYDHYPINDASLETVFRIAAKHDVPVMIHTGDTYAKTAKVRMAHPLLVDDVAVDYPDVKLVMCHLGNPWFQDAAEVLYKNDNVFADISGLTLGEFTYDFERYVAMRLKDMITYMGDPGKQLMYGSDWPLVHMKPYVRLLHELDFTDEQLENIAWRTAARLFRVPVDRIGSRGGEGVVP
;
A
#
# COMPACT_ATOMS: atom_id res chain seq x y z
N MET A 1 9.00 15.21 15.90
CA MET A 1 8.07 14.52 16.84
C MET A 1 7.84 13.09 16.36
N ARG A 2 7.46 12.15 17.21
CA ARG A 2 7.05 10.79 16.75
C ARG A 2 5.53 10.77 16.64
N PRO A 3 4.94 10.12 15.61
CA PRO A 3 3.50 10.00 15.53
C PRO A 3 2.95 9.14 16.67
N GLU A 4 1.70 9.37 17.06
CA GLU A 4 1.01 8.59 18.09
C GLU A 4 0.93 7.10 17.74
N ARG A 5 0.73 6.81 16.46
CA ARG A 5 0.66 5.45 15.90
C ARG A 5 1.36 5.39 14.55
N LEU A 6 1.68 4.17 14.12
CA LEU A 6 2.24 3.93 12.79
C LEU A 6 1.55 2.73 12.14
N ILE A 7 0.89 2.96 11.01
CA ILE A 7 0.25 1.92 10.20
C ILE A 7 1.03 1.77 8.90
N ASP A 8 1.64 0.61 8.70
CA ASP A 8 2.23 0.27 7.40
C ASP A 8 1.13 -0.20 6.44
N CYS A 9 0.74 0.66 5.51
CA CYS A 9 -0.37 0.37 4.61
C CYS A 9 0.00 -0.52 3.42
N HIS A 10 1.27 -0.97 3.32
CA HIS A 10 1.74 -1.76 2.18
C HIS A 10 2.78 -2.80 2.59
N THR A 11 2.33 -4.01 2.88
CA THR A 11 3.19 -5.14 3.21
C THR A 11 2.75 -6.40 2.47
N HIS A 12 3.67 -7.37 2.34
CA HIS A 12 3.42 -8.66 1.72
C HIS A 12 3.97 -9.80 2.57
N LEU A 13 3.49 -11.02 2.34
CA LEU A 13 4.02 -12.26 2.93
C LEU A 13 4.59 -13.20 1.86
N ASN A 14 5.06 -12.61 0.75
CA ASN A 14 5.65 -13.35 -0.35
C ASN A 14 7.12 -13.68 -0.07
N ASN A 15 7.56 -14.82 -0.57
CA ASN A 15 8.96 -15.22 -0.56
C ASN A 15 9.66 -14.68 -1.82
N TYR A 16 10.33 -13.53 -1.73
CA TYR A 16 10.92 -12.86 -2.90
C TYR A 16 12.38 -13.23 -3.18
N HIS A 17 13.18 -13.48 -2.15
CA HIS A 17 14.65 -13.52 -2.27
C HIS A 17 15.30 -14.74 -1.63
N GLU A 18 14.54 -15.64 -1.06
CA GLU A 18 15.10 -16.76 -0.32
C GLU A 18 15.45 -17.93 -1.25
N SER A 19 16.67 -18.42 -1.14
CA SER A 19 17.09 -19.65 -1.79
C SER A 19 16.43 -20.89 -1.19
N THR A 20 15.93 -20.77 0.05
CA THR A 20 15.24 -21.83 0.79
C THR A 20 13.82 -21.38 1.10
N ARG A 21 12.84 -22.17 0.70
CA ARG A 21 11.44 -21.90 1.01
C ARG A 21 11.19 -22.06 2.50
N ARG A 22 10.45 -21.09 3.04
CA ARG A 22 9.97 -21.09 4.42
C ARG A 22 8.44 -21.13 4.44
N PRO A 23 7.81 -21.73 5.46
CA PRO A 23 6.37 -21.66 5.66
C PRO A 23 5.88 -20.20 5.77
N THR A 24 4.67 -19.91 5.32
CA THR A 24 4.08 -18.57 5.46
C THR A 24 3.98 -18.12 6.91
N THR A 25 3.81 -19.07 7.84
CA THR A 25 3.83 -18.80 9.29
C THR A 25 5.12 -18.15 9.77
N ASP A 26 6.27 -18.50 9.19
CA ASP A 26 7.55 -17.89 9.53
C ASP A 26 7.60 -16.43 9.03
N HIS A 27 7.09 -16.18 7.83
CA HIS A 27 6.97 -14.81 7.30
C HIS A 27 6.02 -13.94 8.14
N VAL A 28 4.95 -14.52 8.70
CA VAL A 28 4.07 -13.84 9.67
C VAL A 28 4.84 -13.47 10.94
N GLN A 29 5.63 -14.39 11.49
CA GLN A 29 6.46 -14.13 12.66
C GLN A 29 7.50 -13.04 12.39
N ASP A 30 8.14 -13.08 11.23
CA ASP A 30 9.12 -12.06 10.81
C ASP A 30 8.46 -10.68 10.64
N LEU A 31 7.26 -10.63 10.05
CA LEU A 31 6.50 -9.38 9.94
C LEU A 31 6.26 -8.78 11.32
N PHE A 32 5.72 -9.54 12.26
CA PHE A 32 5.44 -9.04 13.61
C PHE A 32 6.70 -8.65 14.36
N ALA A 33 7.77 -9.45 14.26
CA ALA A 33 9.05 -9.10 14.87
C ALA A 33 9.61 -7.78 14.29
N LYS A 34 9.47 -7.59 12.97
CA LYS A 34 9.92 -6.37 12.32
C LYS A 34 9.05 -5.15 12.68
N MET A 35 7.74 -5.33 12.77
CA MET A 35 6.83 -4.30 13.25
C MET A 35 7.20 -3.85 14.67
N ASP A 36 7.46 -4.81 15.58
CA ASP A 36 7.86 -4.53 16.96
C ASP A 36 9.21 -3.79 17.02
N GLU A 37 10.20 -4.20 16.18
CA GLU A 37 11.53 -3.56 16.12
C GLU A 37 11.45 -2.09 15.73
N VAL A 38 10.66 -1.74 14.71
CA VAL A 38 10.61 -0.38 14.16
C VAL A 38 9.44 0.44 14.68
N GLY A 39 8.55 -0.25 15.39
CA GLY A 39 7.40 0.37 16.00
C GLY A 39 6.24 0.62 15.05
N VAL A 40 5.96 -0.28 14.15
CA VAL A 40 4.70 -0.32 13.40
C VAL A 40 3.64 -1.00 14.25
N ASP A 41 2.50 -0.34 14.43
CA ASP A 41 1.43 -0.84 15.29
C ASP A 41 0.43 -1.72 14.53
N HIS A 42 0.29 -1.49 13.22
CA HIS A 42 -0.62 -2.24 12.36
C HIS A 42 -0.09 -2.34 10.93
N ALA A 43 -0.31 -3.47 10.27
CA ALA A 43 0.09 -3.72 8.90
C ALA A 43 -1.12 -4.05 8.01
N VAL A 44 -1.18 -3.41 6.84
CA VAL A 44 -2.07 -3.84 5.76
C VAL A 44 -1.31 -4.83 4.90
N VAL A 45 -1.73 -6.10 4.96
CA VAL A 45 -1.11 -7.20 4.22
C VAL A 45 -1.83 -7.40 2.90
N ILE A 46 -1.09 -7.31 1.81
CA ILE A 46 -1.62 -7.39 0.44
C ILE A 46 -1.26 -8.76 -0.14
N SER A 47 -2.26 -9.53 -0.57
CA SER A 47 -2.02 -10.78 -1.30
C SER A 47 -1.51 -10.51 -2.72
N SER A 48 -0.81 -11.49 -3.30
CA SER A 48 -0.31 -11.38 -4.67
C SER A 48 -1.41 -11.65 -5.70
N TYR A 49 -1.31 -11.02 -6.88
CA TYR A 49 -2.12 -11.39 -8.06
C TYR A 49 -1.77 -12.79 -8.59
N LYS A 50 -0.65 -13.34 -8.19
CA LYS A 50 -0.15 -14.64 -8.62
C LYS A 50 0.03 -15.51 -7.40
N VAL A 51 -0.68 -16.62 -7.36
CA VAL A 51 -0.58 -17.61 -6.30
C VAL A 51 0.32 -18.76 -6.77
N ASP A 52 1.36 -19.03 -6.01
CA ASP A 52 2.29 -20.14 -6.22
C ASP A 52 2.90 -20.55 -4.86
N MET A 53 3.94 -21.39 -4.89
CA MET A 53 4.58 -21.86 -3.65
C MET A 53 5.33 -20.76 -2.87
N ASP A 54 5.59 -19.61 -3.49
CA ASP A 54 6.27 -18.46 -2.88
C ASP A 54 5.30 -17.31 -2.57
N ARG A 55 4.03 -17.45 -2.96
CA ARG A 55 2.99 -16.43 -2.80
C ARG A 55 1.70 -17.05 -2.31
N PRO A 56 1.38 -16.88 -1.03
CA PRO A 56 0.18 -17.47 -0.43
C PRO A 56 -1.11 -16.93 -1.07
N SER A 57 -2.13 -17.77 -1.12
CA SER A 57 -3.47 -17.34 -1.54
C SER A 57 -4.11 -16.45 -0.47
N VAL A 58 -5.13 -15.68 -0.86
CA VAL A 58 -5.88 -14.84 0.08
C VAL A 58 -6.57 -15.68 1.16
N GLU A 59 -7.09 -16.86 0.81
CA GLU A 59 -7.72 -17.78 1.76
C GLU A 59 -6.73 -18.22 2.84
N HIS A 60 -5.50 -18.58 2.44
CA HIS A 60 -4.46 -18.94 3.40
C HIS A 60 -4.05 -17.76 4.29
N LEU A 61 -4.00 -16.55 3.75
CA LEU A 61 -3.74 -15.35 4.55
C LEU A 61 -4.89 -15.04 5.52
N ILE A 62 -6.14 -15.27 5.12
CA ILE A 62 -7.30 -15.13 6.00
C ILE A 62 -7.19 -16.10 7.19
N GLU A 63 -6.86 -17.38 6.95
CA GLU A 63 -6.66 -18.37 8.00
C GLU A 63 -5.59 -17.95 9.02
N LEU A 64 -4.51 -17.32 8.55
CA LEU A 64 -3.39 -16.95 9.40
C LEU A 64 -3.57 -15.61 10.14
N LEU A 65 -4.27 -14.65 9.55
CA LEU A 65 -4.21 -13.26 9.96
C LEU A 65 -5.55 -12.62 10.35
N ALA A 66 -6.69 -13.14 9.89
CA ALA A 66 -7.97 -12.45 10.06
C ALA A 66 -8.38 -12.25 11.54
N ALA A 67 -7.85 -13.05 12.45
CA ALA A 67 -8.11 -12.93 13.88
C ALA A 67 -7.09 -12.02 14.62
N ASP A 68 -5.96 -11.66 13.99
CA ASP A 68 -4.96 -10.80 14.63
C ASP A 68 -5.35 -9.32 14.46
N PRO A 69 -5.54 -8.58 15.56
CA PRO A 69 -5.99 -7.18 15.49
C PRO A 69 -4.93 -6.24 14.88
N ARG A 70 -3.68 -6.70 14.72
CA ARG A 70 -2.59 -5.91 14.14
C ARG A 70 -2.52 -5.99 12.62
N THR A 71 -3.43 -6.72 11.98
CA THR A 71 -3.43 -6.88 10.52
C THR A 71 -4.77 -6.58 9.88
N THR A 72 -4.70 -6.10 8.65
CA THR A 72 -5.83 -5.94 7.73
C THR A 72 -5.44 -6.54 6.39
N LEU A 73 -6.35 -7.23 5.73
CA LEU A 73 -6.09 -7.87 4.44
C LEU A 73 -6.63 -7.06 3.26
N VAL A 74 -5.82 -6.98 2.21
CA VAL A 74 -6.17 -6.49 0.88
C VAL A 74 -5.96 -7.61 -0.13
N GLU A 75 -6.95 -7.86 -0.99
CA GLU A 75 -6.87 -8.92 -1.98
C GLU A 75 -6.27 -8.43 -3.30
N GLY A 76 -5.16 -9.06 -3.70
CA GLY A 76 -4.52 -8.84 -4.99
C GLY A 76 -5.20 -9.63 -6.10
N LEU A 77 -5.64 -8.94 -7.15
CA LEU A 77 -6.39 -9.57 -8.24
C LEU A 77 -5.49 -9.95 -9.41
N ARG A 78 -5.65 -11.17 -9.90
CA ARG A 78 -5.21 -11.58 -11.22
C ARG A 78 -6.31 -11.26 -12.22
N TRP A 79 -5.99 -10.41 -13.22
CA TRP A 79 -6.98 -9.93 -14.18
C TRP A 79 -6.91 -10.63 -15.52
N ARG A 80 -5.74 -11.10 -15.93
CA ARG A 80 -5.50 -11.77 -17.22
C ARG A 80 -5.22 -13.26 -17.06
N GLY A 81 -5.54 -14.01 -18.10
CA GLY A 81 -5.30 -15.45 -18.17
C GLY A 81 -6.42 -16.31 -17.60
N GLU A 82 -6.19 -17.64 -17.61
CA GLU A 82 -7.20 -18.63 -17.22
C GLU A 82 -7.52 -18.64 -15.72
N ALA A 83 -6.52 -18.28 -14.88
CA ALA A 83 -6.70 -18.22 -13.43
C ALA A 83 -7.11 -16.81 -12.95
N ARG A 84 -8.03 -16.16 -13.66
CA ARG A 84 -8.59 -14.87 -13.28
C ARG A 84 -9.30 -14.97 -11.93
N THR A 85 -9.15 -13.95 -11.09
CA THR A 85 -9.80 -13.91 -9.76
C THR A 85 -11.32 -14.00 -9.91
N ASP A 86 -11.92 -14.82 -9.06
CA ASP A 86 -13.37 -14.92 -8.90
C ASP A 86 -13.90 -13.68 -8.18
N LEU A 87 -14.62 -12.82 -8.92
CA LEU A 87 -15.18 -11.58 -8.37
C LEU A 87 -16.35 -11.82 -7.41
N PHE A 88 -17.05 -12.94 -7.53
CA PHE A 88 -18.11 -13.28 -6.58
C PHE A 88 -17.52 -13.61 -5.21
N GLY A 89 -16.52 -14.48 -5.16
CA GLY A 89 -15.82 -14.81 -3.93
C GLY A 89 -15.10 -13.59 -3.31
N LEU A 90 -14.51 -12.70 -4.15
CA LEU A 90 -13.96 -11.43 -3.68
C LEU A 90 -15.04 -10.59 -2.96
N GLU A 91 -16.19 -10.39 -3.59
CA GLU A 91 -17.28 -9.59 -3.03
C GLU A 91 -17.81 -10.19 -1.71
N GLU A 92 -17.91 -11.52 -1.62
CA GLU A 92 -18.26 -12.20 -0.36
C GLU A 92 -17.25 -11.94 0.74
N ARG A 93 -15.95 -12.09 0.48
CA ARG A 93 -14.89 -11.80 1.46
C ARG A 93 -14.89 -10.34 1.93
N ILE A 94 -15.17 -9.38 1.02
CA ILE A 94 -15.32 -7.97 1.38
C ILE A 94 -16.55 -7.77 2.26
N ARG A 95 -17.71 -8.29 1.87
CA ARG A 95 -18.97 -8.20 2.64
C ARG A 95 -18.82 -8.75 4.05
N ASP A 96 -18.14 -9.89 4.18
CA ASP A 96 -17.93 -10.57 5.46
C ASP A 96 -16.82 -9.90 6.30
N GLY A 97 -16.18 -8.86 5.75
CA GLY A 97 -15.17 -8.06 6.44
C GLY A 97 -13.80 -8.72 6.57
N LEU A 98 -13.58 -9.83 5.88
CA LEU A 98 -12.31 -10.56 5.84
C LEU A 98 -11.25 -9.84 5.01
N VAL A 99 -11.68 -9.09 4.00
CA VAL A 99 -10.86 -8.26 3.11
C VAL A 99 -11.37 -6.82 3.16
N LYS A 100 -10.46 -5.85 3.24
CA LYS A 100 -10.77 -4.42 3.42
C LYS A 100 -10.32 -3.54 2.25
N GLY A 101 -9.88 -4.14 1.16
CA GLY A 101 -9.43 -3.43 -0.03
C GLY A 101 -9.09 -4.39 -1.16
N ILE A 102 -8.90 -3.81 -2.33
CA ILE A 102 -8.56 -4.54 -3.56
C ILE A 102 -7.21 -4.04 -4.06
N LYS A 103 -6.33 -4.92 -4.52
CA LYS A 103 -5.07 -4.54 -5.17
C LYS A 103 -5.06 -4.96 -6.62
N LEU A 104 -4.75 -4.02 -7.51
CA LEU A 104 -4.54 -4.22 -8.95
C LEU A 104 -3.07 -4.04 -9.31
N TYR A 105 -2.62 -4.83 -10.28
CA TYR A 105 -1.22 -4.89 -10.71
C TYR A 105 -1.06 -4.54 -12.20
N PRO A 106 -1.48 -3.33 -12.65
CA PRO A 106 -1.28 -2.93 -14.03
C PRO A 106 0.21 -2.97 -14.40
N GLY A 107 0.49 -3.33 -15.63
CA GLY A 107 1.87 -3.53 -16.08
C GLY A 107 2.41 -4.92 -15.80
N TYR A 108 2.30 -5.43 -14.60
CA TYR A 108 2.67 -6.83 -14.26
C TYR A 108 1.73 -7.83 -14.92
N ASP A 109 0.43 -7.61 -14.84
CA ASP A 109 -0.60 -8.45 -15.45
C ASP A 109 -1.12 -7.89 -16.79
N HIS A 110 -0.30 -7.11 -17.48
CA HIS A 110 -0.42 -6.60 -18.85
C HIS A 110 -1.77 -5.96 -19.21
N TYR A 111 -2.35 -5.19 -18.32
CA TYR A 111 -3.50 -4.31 -18.59
C TYR A 111 -3.23 -2.91 -18.03
N PRO A 112 -3.74 -1.85 -18.64
CA PRO A 112 -3.76 -0.51 -18.05
C PRO A 112 -4.91 -0.39 -17.05
N ILE A 113 -4.77 0.49 -16.04
CA ILE A 113 -5.80 0.62 -14.99
C ILE A 113 -7.14 1.14 -15.53
N ASN A 114 -7.14 1.91 -16.60
CA ASN A 114 -8.34 2.42 -17.29
C ASN A 114 -8.93 1.42 -18.31
N ASP A 115 -8.58 0.13 -18.24
CA ASP A 115 -9.20 -0.92 -19.05
C ASP A 115 -10.68 -1.07 -18.66
N ALA A 116 -11.60 -0.85 -19.61
CA ALA A 116 -13.04 -0.91 -19.38
C ALA A 116 -13.53 -2.24 -18.78
N SER A 117 -12.78 -3.33 -18.96
CA SER A 117 -13.12 -4.62 -18.35
C SER A 117 -13.03 -4.61 -16.81
N LEU A 118 -12.39 -3.60 -16.19
CA LEU A 118 -12.29 -3.44 -14.74
C LEU A 118 -13.53 -2.81 -14.10
N GLU A 119 -14.52 -2.33 -14.87
CA GLU A 119 -15.72 -1.66 -14.37
C GLU A 119 -16.37 -2.41 -13.18
N THR A 120 -16.50 -3.73 -13.28
CA THR A 120 -17.10 -4.54 -12.19
C THR A 120 -16.29 -4.44 -10.89
N VAL A 121 -14.96 -4.38 -10.97
CA VAL A 121 -14.09 -4.20 -9.79
C VAL A 121 -14.34 -2.86 -9.13
N PHE A 122 -14.41 -1.78 -9.91
CA PHE A 122 -14.69 -0.44 -9.39
C PHE A 122 -16.10 -0.33 -8.80
N ARG A 123 -17.10 -0.99 -9.40
CA ARG A 123 -18.46 -1.05 -8.85
C ARG A 123 -18.53 -1.80 -7.52
N ILE A 124 -17.80 -2.92 -7.38
CA ILE A 124 -17.69 -3.64 -6.10
C ILE A 124 -17.04 -2.73 -5.05
N ALA A 125 -15.94 -2.08 -5.40
CA ALA A 125 -15.23 -1.16 -4.50
C ALA A 125 -16.12 -0.01 -4.00
N ALA A 126 -16.85 0.66 -4.91
CA ALA A 126 -17.81 1.72 -4.57
C ALA A 126 -18.94 1.20 -3.69
N LYS A 127 -19.55 0.07 -4.05
CA LYS A 127 -20.67 -0.54 -3.31
C LYS A 127 -20.34 -0.84 -1.85
N HIS A 128 -19.14 -1.32 -1.60
CA HIS A 128 -18.69 -1.73 -0.26
C HIS A 128 -17.81 -0.68 0.42
N ASP A 129 -17.58 0.45 -0.23
CA ASP A 129 -16.74 1.55 0.26
C ASP A 129 -15.35 1.08 0.69
N VAL A 130 -14.69 0.25 -0.14
CA VAL A 130 -13.31 -0.23 0.08
C VAL A 130 -12.36 0.40 -0.93
N PRO A 131 -11.09 0.68 -0.56
CA PRO A 131 -10.12 1.27 -1.47
C PRO A 131 -9.64 0.26 -2.52
N VAL A 132 -9.29 0.79 -3.70
CA VAL A 132 -8.56 0.07 -4.75
C VAL A 132 -7.13 0.57 -4.77
N MET A 133 -6.20 -0.24 -4.32
CA MET A 133 -4.76 -0.01 -4.40
C MET A 133 -4.26 -0.40 -5.81
N ILE A 134 -3.53 0.49 -6.44
CA ILE A 134 -3.08 0.35 -7.82
C ILE A 134 -1.56 0.40 -7.84
N HIS A 135 -0.91 -0.66 -8.32
CA HIS A 135 0.52 -0.57 -8.59
C HIS A 135 0.78 0.53 -9.62
N THR A 136 1.58 1.52 -9.26
CA THR A 136 2.00 2.61 -10.16
C THR A 136 3.51 2.76 -10.14
N GLY A 137 4.07 3.29 -11.22
CA GLY A 137 5.49 3.56 -11.30
C GLY A 137 6.35 2.43 -11.83
N ASP A 138 7.52 2.28 -11.26
CA ASP A 138 8.52 1.29 -11.66
C ASP A 138 8.00 -0.14 -11.52
N THR A 139 8.49 -1.01 -12.39
CA THR A 139 8.13 -2.44 -12.37
C THR A 139 9.38 -3.29 -12.24
N TYR A 140 9.48 -4.04 -11.15
CA TYR A 140 10.63 -4.90 -10.86
C TYR A 140 10.84 -6.00 -11.92
N ALA A 141 9.77 -6.61 -12.41
CA ALA A 141 9.86 -7.69 -13.37
C ALA A 141 10.17 -7.18 -14.79
N LYS A 142 11.24 -7.68 -15.41
CA LYS A 142 11.63 -7.30 -16.78
C LYS A 142 10.56 -7.55 -17.85
N THR A 143 9.60 -8.43 -17.58
CA THR A 143 8.46 -8.72 -18.46
C THR A 143 7.30 -7.75 -18.29
N ALA A 144 7.29 -6.94 -17.24
CA ALA A 144 6.23 -5.97 -17.00
C ALA A 144 6.29 -4.79 -17.97
N LYS A 145 5.15 -4.16 -18.21
CA LYS A 145 5.00 -3.03 -19.13
C LYS A 145 4.78 -1.74 -18.38
N VAL A 146 5.85 -1.04 -18.05
CA VAL A 146 5.87 0.14 -17.20
C VAL A 146 4.87 1.24 -17.62
N ARG A 147 4.61 1.44 -18.92
CA ARG A 147 3.62 2.41 -19.39
C ARG A 147 2.20 2.16 -18.89
N MET A 148 1.87 0.90 -18.53
CA MET A 148 0.54 0.53 -18.02
C MET A 148 0.38 0.85 -16.53
N ALA A 149 1.49 1.14 -15.85
CA ALA A 149 1.55 1.56 -14.45
C ALA A 149 1.78 3.08 -14.30
N HIS A 150 1.55 3.86 -15.36
CA HIS A 150 1.76 5.31 -15.33
C HIS A 150 0.66 6.01 -14.51
N PRO A 151 1.00 6.95 -13.59
CA PRO A 151 0.04 7.60 -12.69
C PRO A 151 -1.10 8.32 -13.43
N LEU A 152 -0.86 8.92 -14.58
CA LEU A 152 -1.91 9.61 -15.36
C LEU A 152 -3.08 8.69 -15.77
N LEU A 153 -2.87 7.37 -15.87
CA LEU A 153 -3.98 6.44 -16.13
C LEU A 153 -4.92 6.30 -14.94
N VAL A 154 -4.49 6.68 -13.75
CA VAL A 154 -5.33 6.72 -12.54
C VAL A 154 -6.26 7.92 -12.59
N ASP A 155 -5.85 9.02 -13.21
CA ASP A 155 -6.72 10.20 -13.41
C ASP A 155 -7.98 9.86 -14.20
N ASP A 156 -7.84 9.09 -15.29
CA ASP A 156 -8.98 8.63 -16.09
C ASP A 156 -10.00 7.90 -15.20
N VAL A 157 -9.52 6.96 -14.38
CA VAL A 157 -10.39 6.16 -13.48
C VAL A 157 -10.98 7.01 -12.37
N ALA A 158 -10.23 7.98 -11.83
CA ALA A 158 -10.70 8.85 -10.77
C ALA A 158 -11.88 9.73 -11.23
N VAL A 159 -11.85 10.17 -12.48
CA VAL A 159 -12.92 10.95 -13.11
C VAL A 159 -14.13 10.09 -13.43
N ASP A 160 -13.92 8.89 -13.97
CA ASP A 160 -15.00 7.98 -14.38
C ASP A 160 -15.71 7.33 -13.17
N TYR A 161 -15.01 7.17 -12.04
CA TYR A 161 -15.51 6.51 -10.82
C TYR A 161 -15.26 7.39 -9.58
N PRO A 162 -15.92 8.54 -9.43
CA PRO A 162 -15.67 9.51 -8.34
C PRO A 162 -15.98 8.96 -6.94
N ASP A 163 -16.81 7.94 -6.82
CA ASP A 163 -17.14 7.30 -5.54
C ASP A 163 -16.13 6.22 -5.12
N VAL A 164 -15.13 5.90 -5.96
CA VAL A 164 -14.11 4.91 -5.67
C VAL A 164 -12.87 5.59 -5.07
N LYS A 165 -12.41 5.11 -3.92
CA LYS A 165 -11.14 5.54 -3.32
C LYS A 165 -9.99 4.80 -3.99
N LEU A 166 -9.16 5.51 -4.73
CA LEU A 166 -8.03 4.98 -5.47
C LEU A 166 -6.74 5.27 -4.73
N VAL A 167 -5.88 4.28 -4.57
CA VAL A 167 -4.57 4.43 -3.90
C VAL A 167 -3.45 4.12 -4.91
N MET A 168 -2.71 5.14 -5.31
CA MET A 168 -1.49 4.98 -6.10
C MET A 168 -0.38 4.43 -5.20
N CYS A 169 0.04 3.19 -5.42
CA CYS A 169 1.19 2.63 -4.71
C CYS A 169 2.50 3.22 -5.24
N HIS A 170 3.49 3.39 -4.35
CA HIS A 170 4.85 3.82 -4.70
C HIS A 170 4.92 5.24 -5.27
N LEU A 171 3.92 6.09 -5.00
CA LEU A 171 3.84 7.48 -5.49
C LEU A 171 4.07 7.62 -7.00
N GLY A 172 3.83 6.58 -7.78
CA GLY A 172 4.11 6.58 -9.21
C GLY A 172 5.60 6.73 -9.57
N ASN A 173 6.53 6.49 -8.64
CA ASN A 173 7.98 6.60 -8.85
C ASN A 173 8.42 5.92 -10.18
N PRO A 174 9.12 6.61 -11.10
CA PRO A 174 9.77 7.92 -10.97
C PRO A 174 8.93 9.15 -11.40
N TRP A 175 7.64 8.98 -11.75
CA TRP A 175 6.77 10.05 -12.27
C TRP A 175 6.10 10.84 -11.13
N PHE A 176 6.89 11.32 -10.17
CA PHE A 176 6.39 12.03 -9.00
C PHE A 176 5.57 13.29 -9.33
N GLN A 177 5.92 14.04 -10.38
CA GLN A 177 5.17 15.23 -10.76
C GLN A 177 3.80 14.89 -11.35
N ASP A 178 3.73 13.87 -12.19
CA ASP A 178 2.45 13.40 -12.73
C ASP A 178 1.56 12.84 -11.61
N ALA A 179 2.14 12.09 -10.66
CA ALA A 179 1.42 11.62 -9.50
C ALA A 179 0.93 12.79 -8.60
N ALA A 180 1.74 13.83 -8.43
CA ALA A 180 1.34 15.02 -7.68
C ALA A 180 0.15 15.73 -8.32
N GLU A 181 0.11 15.86 -9.65
CA GLU A 181 -1.02 16.45 -10.37
C GLU A 181 -2.28 15.62 -10.19
N VAL A 182 -2.18 14.29 -10.31
CA VAL A 182 -3.32 13.38 -10.12
C VAL A 182 -3.89 13.48 -8.71
N LEU A 183 -3.03 13.56 -7.69
CA LEU A 183 -3.44 13.76 -6.29
C LEU A 183 -4.05 15.15 -6.07
N TYR A 184 -3.44 16.21 -6.62
CA TYR A 184 -3.91 17.59 -6.49
C TYR A 184 -5.31 17.79 -7.07
N LYS A 185 -5.56 17.17 -8.22
CA LYS A 185 -6.82 17.33 -8.95
C LYS A 185 -7.98 16.51 -8.36
N ASN A 186 -7.69 15.31 -7.81
CA ASN A 186 -8.72 14.32 -7.49
C ASN A 186 -8.80 14.01 -6.00
N ASP A 187 -9.87 14.42 -5.34
CA ASP A 187 -10.09 14.19 -3.89
C ASP A 187 -10.26 12.70 -3.53
N ASN A 188 -10.62 11.85 -4.49
CA ASN A 188 -10.79 10.41 -4.31
C ASN A 188 -9.49 9.61 -4.58
N VAL A 189 -8.37 10.29 -4.86
CA VAL A 189 -7.07 9.65 -5.07
C VAL A 189 -6.17 9.85 -3.85
N PHE A 190 -5.54 8.77 -3.44
CA PHE A 190 -4.57 8.67 -2.34
C PHE A 190 -3.29 8.04 -2.87
N ALA A 191 -2.21 8.09 -2.09
CA ALA A 191 -0.98 7.38 -2.44
C ALA A 191 -0.22 6.90 -1.21
N ASP A 192 0.55 5.84 -1.37
CA ASP A 192 1.52 5.40 -0.37
C ASP A 192 2.96 5.70 -0.80
N ILE A 193 3.83 5.89 0.18
CA ILE A 193 5.26 6.15 -0.02
C ILE A 193 6.11 4.87 -0.02
N SER A 194 5.49 3.71 -0.25
CA SER A 194 6.15 2.41 -0.23
C SER A 194 7.03 2.15 -1.46
N GLY A 195 7.92 1.17 -1.39
CA GLY A 195 8.59 0.59 -2.56
C GLY A 195 9.36 1.58 -3.45
N LEU A 196 9.84 2.70 -2.92
CA LEU A 196 10.56 3.72 -3.71
C LEU A 196 11.97 3.26 -4.12
N THR A 197 12.50 2.22 -3.49
CA THR A 197 13.74 1.55 -3.84
C THR A 197 13.66 0.08 -3.43
N LEU A 198 14.63 -0.73 -3.86
CA LEU A 198 14.80 -2.11 -3.41
C LEU A 198 15.90 -2.18 -2.34
N GLY A 199 15.65 -2.95 -1.28
CA GLY A 199 16.59 -3.13 -0.19
C GLY A 199 16.72 -1.90 0.70
N GLU A 200 17.96 -1.42 0.88
CA GLU A 200 18.25 -0.25 1.72
C GLU A 200 18.41 1.02 0.90
N PHE A 201 17.99 2.14 1.46
CA PHE A 201 18.31 3.44 0.90
C PHE A 201 19.82 3.73 1.01
N THR A 202 20.44 4.13 -0.09
CA THR A 202 21.70 4.85 0.01
C THR A 202 21.42 6.29 0.48
N TYR A 203 22.40 6.93 1.12
CA TYR A 203 22.26 8.31 1.60
C TYR A 203 21.81 9.30 0.50
N ASP A 204 22.41 9.20 -0.67
CA ASP A 204 22.07 10.09 -1.81
C ASP A 204 20.65 9.83 -2.32
N PHE A 205 20.22 8.57 -2.35
CA PHE A 205 18.88 8.23 -2.81
C PHE A 205 17.81 8.67 -1.78
N GLU A 206 18.09 8.54 -0.50
CA GLU A 206 17.20 9.01 0.57
C GLU A 206 16.98 10.54 0.47
N ARG A 207 18.06 11.29 0.27
CA ARG A 207 17.96 12.75 0.01
C ARG A 207 17.16 13.07 -1.25
N TYR A 208 17.37 12.33 -2.33
CA TYR A 208 16.61 12.50 -3.57
C TYR A 208 15.12 12.29 -3.33
N VAL A 209 14.73 11.21 -2.65
CA VAL A 209 13.32 10.91 -2.32
C VAL A 209 12.74 12.01 -1.43
N ALA A 210 13.45 12.41 -0.37
CA ALA A 210 12.99 13.47 0.53
C ALA A 210 12.74 14.79 -0.22
N MET A 211 13.62 15.16 -1.16
CA MET A 211 13.42 16.34 -2.00
C MET A 211 12.16 16.20 -2.88
N ARG A 212 11.96 15.05 -3.52
CA ARG A 212 10.77 14.82 -4.36
C ARG A 212 9.47 14.89 -3.55
N LEU A 213 9.47 14.32 -2.36
CA LEU A 213 8.31 14.40 -1.46
C LEU A 213 8.03 15.84 -1.04
N LYS A 214 9.05 16.63 -0.71
CA LYS A 214 8.88 18.06 -0.40
C LYS A 214 8.32 18.86 -1.58
N ASP A 215 8.81 18.61 -2.79
CA ASP A 215 8.29 19.24 -4.02
C ASP A 215 6.81 18.91 -4.22
N MET A 216 6.42 17.63 -4.07
CA MET A 216 5.01 17.19 -4.18
C MET A 216 4.14 17.85 -3.14
N ILE A 217 4.57 17.85 -1.88
CA ILE A 217 3.85 18.46 -0.76
C ILE A 217 3.63 19.94 -1.02
N THR A 218 4.65 20.64 -1.46
CA THR A 218 4.55 22.06 -1.80
C THR A 218 3.57 22.30 -2.93
N TYR A 219 3.60 21.46 -3.97
CA TYR A 219 2.69 21.56 -5.12
C TYR A 219 1.22 21.30 -4.73
N MET A 220 0.97 20.27 -3.94
CA MET A 220 -0.37 19.87 -3.52
C MET A 220 -0.97 20.81 -2.46
N GLY A 221 -0.13 21.58 -1.74
CA GLY A 221 -0.55 22.50 -0.69
C GLY A 221 -0.90 21.85 0.65
N ASP A 222 -1.68 20.78 0.69
CA ASP A 222 -1.95 19.98 1.90
C ASP A 222 -2.01 18.48 1.56
N PRO A 223 -0.86 17.82 1.52
CA PRO A 223 -0.78 16.42 1.15
C PRO A 223 -1.13 15.46 2.28
N GLY A 224 -1.16 15.93 3.52
CA GLY A 224 -1.28 15.10 4.69
C GLY A 224 -2.54 14.23 4.70
N LYS A 225 -3.59 14.60 3.95
CA LYS A 225 -4.85 13.85 3.90
C LYS A 225 -4.91 12.76 2.83
N GLN A 226 -3.98 12.77 1.88
CA GLN A 226 -3.96 11.84 0.75
C GLN A 226 -2.76 10.89 0.76
N LEU A 227 -1.68 11.23 1.50
CA LEU A 227 -0.52 10.37 1.60
C LEU A 227 -0.62 9.39 2.79
N MET A 228 0.03 8.24 2.63
CA MET A 228 0.11 7.20 3.65
C MET A 228 1.52 6.63 3.75
N TYR A 229 1.92 6.28 4.98
CA TYR A 229 3.11 5.48 5.21
C TYR A 229 2.90 4.06 4.72
N GLY A 230 3.88 3.53 4.01
CA GLY A 230 3.99 2.15 3.57
C GLY A 230 5.45 1.80 3.29
N SER A 231 5.84 0.54 3.45
CA SER A 231 7.22 0.11 3.22
C SER A 231 7.42 -0.72 1.95
N ASP A 232 6.45 -1.56 1.62
CA ASP A 232 6.57 -2.66 0.64
C ASP A 232 7.43 -3.84 1.18
N TRP A 233 7.41 -4.02 2.52
CA TRP A 233 8.06 -5.18 3.16
C TRP A 233 7.50 -6.50 2.60
N PRO A 234 8.29 -7.55 2.35
CA PRO A 234 9.72 -7.71 2.65
C PRO A 234 10.67 -7.30 1.50
N LEU A 235 10.16 -6.75 0.38
CA LEU A 235 11.02 -6.28 -0.71
C LEU A 235 11.94 -5.16 -0.25
N VAL A 236 11.46 -4.33 0.67
CA VAL A 236 12.18 -3.21 1.25
C VAL A 236 12.13 -3.27 2.77
N HIS A 237 13.18 -2.83 3.43
CA HIS A 237 13.22 -2.75 4.89
C HIS A 237 12.34 -1.60 5.40
N MET A 238 11.57 -1.84 6.47
CA MET A 238 10.69 -0.83 7.09
C MET A 238 11.47 0.36 7.69
N LYS A 239 12.64 0.09 8.30
CA LYS A 239 13.42 1.09 9.05
C LYS A 239 13.80 2.34 8.25
N PRO A 240 14.26 2.28 6.99
CA PRO A 240 14.51 3.48 6.18
C PRO A 240 13.27 4.35 5.97
N TYR A 241 12.11 3.74 5.81
CA TYR A 241 10.86 4.49 5.61
C TYR A 241 10.37 5.17 6.88
N VAL A 242 10.56 4.54 8.04
CA VAL A 242 10.30 5.20 9.34
C VAL A 242 11.24 6.39 9.52
N ARG A 243 12.52 6.25 9.17
CA ARG A 243 13.48 7.35 9.22
C ARG A 243 13.09 8.48 8.28
N LEU A 244 12.68 8.16 7.03
CA LEU A 244 12.21 9.14 6.05
C LEU A 244 11.07 10.02 6.60
N LEU A 245 10.11 9.45 7.32
CA LEU A 245 9.04 10.24 7.96
C LEU A 245 9.57 11.28 8.94
N HIS A 246 10.66 10.98 9.65
CA HIS A 246 11.26 11.89 10.62
C HIS A 246 12.15 12.96 9.98
N GLU A 247 12.66 12.73 8.77
CA GLU A 247 13.50 13.68 8.03
C GLU A 247 12.69 14.70 7.24
N LEU A 248 11.41 14.46 7.03
CA LEU A 248 10.51 15.39 6.38
C LEU A 248 9.94 16.38 7.40
N ASP A 249 10.07 17.68 7.13
CA ASP A 249 9.54 18.75 7.98
C ASP A 249 8.01 18.86 7.84
N PHE A 250 7.31 17.82 8.25
CA PHE A 250 5.86 17.83 8.33
C PHE A 250 5.38 18.59 9.56
N THR A 251 4.23 19.24 9.46
CA THR A 251 3.50 19.64 10.64
C THR A 251 3.04 18.41 11.42
N ASP A 252 2.74 18.55 12.71
CA ASP A 252 2.27 17.44 13.52
C ASP A 252 1.00 16.79 12.92
N GLU A 253 0.08 17.60 12.40
CA GLU A 253 -1.14 17.11 11.75
C GLU A 253 -0.84 16.32 10.48
N GLN A 254 0.05 16.80 9.62
CA GLN A 254 0.48 16.10 8.41
C GLN A 254 1.15 14.76 8.75
N LEU A 255 2.06 14.77 9.74
CA LEU A 255 2.74 13.56 10.19
C LEU A 255 1.74 12.50 10.70
N GLU A 256 0.78 12.90 11.55
CA GLU A 256 -0.26 12.00 12.05
C GLU A 256 -1.15 11.44 10.92
N ASN A 257 -1.51 12.28 9.95
CA ASN A 257 -2.31 11.84 8.81
C ASN A 257 -1.58 10.82 7.95
N ILE A 258 -0.31 11.09 7.61
CA ILE A 258 0.51 10.20 6.79
C ILE A 258 0.86 8.92 7.54
N ALA A 259 1.20 9.02 8.82
CA ALA A 259 1.63 7.88 9.63
C ALA A 259 0.51 6.86 9.87
N TRP A 260 -0.73 7.32 10.08
CA TRP A 260 -1.78 6.38 10.44
C TRP A 260 -3.23 6.79 10.10
N ARG A 261 -3.62 8.08 10.24
CA ARG A 261 -5.05 8.46 10.16
C ARG A 261 -5.66 8.18 8.79
N THR A 262 -4.93 8.49 7.72
CA THR A 262 -5.40 8.23 6.34
C THR A 262 -5.59 6.74 6.11
N ALA A 263 -4.60 5.91 6.45
CA ALA A 263 -4.69 4.45 6.32
C ALA A 263 -5.79 3.86 7.20
N ALA A 264 -5.90 4.31 8.47
CA ALA A 264 -6.93 3.86 9.40
C ALA A 264 -8.33 4.10 8.84
N ARG A 265 -8.58 5.28 8.27
CA ARG A 265 -9.85 5.64 7.65
C ARG A 265 -10.16 4.80 6.41
N LEU A 266 -9.19 4.68 5.49
CA LEU A 266 -9.40 3.98 4.22
C LEU A 266 -9.62 2.47 4.40
N PHE A 267 -8.80 1.83 5.24
CA PHE A 267 -8.86 0.40 5.48
C PHE A 267 -9.71 0.00 6.69
N ARG A 268 -10.40 0.97 7.33
CA ARG A 268 -11.25 0.75 8.51
C ARG A 268 -10.53 -0.03 9.60
N VAL A 269 -9.29 0.39 9.88
CA VAL A 269 -8.47 -0.23 10.92
C VAL A 269 -9.07 0.08 12.29
N PRO A 270 -9.26 -0.92 13.16
CA PRO A 270 -9.86 -0.72 14.48
C PRO A 270 -8.83 -0.09 15.45
N VAL A 271 -8.61 1.21 15.33
CA VAL A 271 -7.57 1.97 16.07
C VAL A 271 -7.70 1.85 17.58
N ASP A 272 -8.90 1.61 18.11
CA ASP A 272 -9.13 1.38 19.55
C ASP A 272 -8.51 0.06 20.05
N ARG A 273 -8.21 -0.86 19.16
CA ARG A 273 -7.57 -2.15 19.44
C ARG A 273 -6.05 -2.12 19.24
N ILE A 274 -5.53 -1.04 18.66
CA ILE A 274 -4.10 -0.82 18.48
C ILE A 274 -3.62 -0.01 19.69
N GLY A 275 -2.62 -0.53 20.44
CA GLY A 275 -2.08 0.16 21.60
C GLY A 275 -1.61 1.58 21.25
N SER A 276 -2.02 2.58 22.02
CA SER A 276 -1.38 3.90 21.96
C SER A 276 -0.02 3.80 22.63
N ARG A 277 1.01 4.30 21.97
CA ARG A 277 2.33 4.47 22.60
C ARG A 277 2.22 5.63 23.59
N GLY A 278 1.85 5.32 24.83
CA GLY A 278 2.02 6.27 25.92
C GLY A 278 3.46 6.78 25.88
N GLY A 279 3.61 8.10 25.91
CA GLY A 279 4.90 8.77 25.77
C GLY A 279 5.87 8.44 26.91
N GLU A 280 6.49 7.26 26.85
CA GLU A 280 7.68 6.95 27.63
C GLU A 280 8.83 6.68 26.67
N GLY A 281 9.82 7.55 26.77
CA GLY A 281 10.98 7.57 25.92
C GLY A 281 11.81 6.30 26.03
N VAL A 282 12.10 5.72 24.89
CA VAL A 282 13.32 4.93 24.73
C VAL A 282 14.18 5.65 23.70
N VAL A 283 15.22 6.27 24.22
CA VAL A 283 16.44 6.72 23.56
C VAL A 283 17.40 5.49 23.58
N PRO A 284 18.32 5.34 22.68
CA PRO A 284 18.80 6.10 21.53
C PRO A 284 18.69 5.41 20.19
#